data_774539ee6423ea0e3fd236537822a880
#
_entry.id   774539ee6423ea0e3fd236537822a880
#
_cell.length_a   1.000
_cell.length_b   1.000
_cell.length_c   1.000
_cell.angle_alpha   90.00
_cell.angle_beta   90.00
_cell.angle_gamma   90.00
#
_symmetry.space_group_name_H-M   'P 1'
#
loop_
_entity.id
_entity.type
_entity.pdbx_description
1 polymer ?
#
loop_
_entity_poly.entity_id
_entity_poly.type
_entity_poly.pdbx_seq_one_letter_code
_entity_poly.pdbx_strand_id
1 'polypeptide(L)'
;MARLSGKVTLVTGAASVPGLGSATAKRFAQEGAMVYCTDRDAAGVEQVAADIRGAGGEAEALDHDVTSEADWDRVMARIDAARGRLDVMVNNAGIAVLRPIFELTTNDWTLQNDVNLKSVFYGTKRAVVAMRRHGKGGSIINISSVVGQVGVAGCSAYAAAKGGVRLFSKSVAIECAADNIRVNTVHPGMILTNIMDVAVTDNPENYDALVATIPMGRLGDPDDVANMNLFLASDESRYCTGAEFTVDGGMTAQ
;
A
#
# COMPACT_ATOMS: atom_id res chain seq x y z
N MET A 1 -15.08 4.55 19.79
CA MET A 1 -14.07 5.62 19.57
C MET A 1 -13.44 5.38 18.21
N ALA A 2 -13.13 6.44 17.46
CA ALA A 2 -12.43 6.32 16.19
C ALA A 2 -11.02 5.76 16.40
N ARG A 3 -10.66 4.69 15.68
CA ARG A 3 -9.44 3.87 15.90
C ARG A 3 -8.13 4.61 15.57
N LEU A 4 -8.22 5.66 14.73
CA LEU A 4 -7.08 6.48 14.31
C LEU A 4 -7.21 7.96 14.70
N SER A 5 -8.04 8.26 15.72
CA SER A 5 -8.27 9.65 16.15
C SER A 5 -6.95 10.38 16.44
N GLY A 6 -6.73 11.51 15.74
CA GLY A 6 -5.55 12.37 15.87
C GLY A 6 -4.25 11.79 15.31
N LYS A 7 -4.27 10.65 14.62
CA LYS A 7 -3.10 10.12 13.90
C LYS A 7 -2.92 10.83 12.55
N VAL A 8 -1.67 11.07 12.19
CA VAL A 8 -1.25 11.61 10.89
C VAL A 8 -0.76 10.46 10.02
N THR A 9 -1.39 10.28 8.87
CA THR A 9 -1.14 9.12 7.99
C THR A 9 -0.76 9.56 6.59
N LEU A 10 0.09 8.78 5.92
CA LEU A 10 0.46 8.96 4.51
C LEU A 10 0.14 7.69 3.74
N VAL A 11 -0.61 7.80 2.66
CA VAL A 11 -0.96 6.70 1.75
C VAL A 11 -0.51 7.04 0.33
N THR A 12 0.38 6.22 -0.24
CA THR A 12 0.86 6.40 -1.62
C THR A 12 0.02 5.60 -2.62
N GLY A 13 -0.08 6.06 -3.87
CA GLY A 13 -0.88 5.40 -4.90
C GLY A 13 -2.38 5.47 -4.60
N ALA A 14 -2.87 6.65 -4.21
CA ALA A 14 -4.23 6.84 -3.69
C ALA A 14 -5.23 7.41 -4.71
N ALA A 15 -4.85 7.64 -5.98
CA ALA A 15 -5.73 8.24 -6.96
C ALA A 15 -6.77 7.29 -7.57
N SER A 16 -6.41 6.01 -7.73
CA SER A 16 -7.27 5.02 -8.41
C SER A 16 -8.54 4.70 -7.62
N VAL A 17 -9.71 4.75 -8.27
CA VAL A 17 -11.03 4.40 -7.71
C VAL A 17 -11.78 3.53 -8.73
N PRO A 18 -12.08 2.23 -8.39
CA PRO A 18 -11.73 1.52 -7.18
C PRO A 18 -10.22 1.23 -7.08
N GLY A 19 -9.65 1.33 -5.88
CA GLY A 19 -8.23 1.09 -5.64
C GLY A 19 -7.90 0.88 -4.17
N LEU A 20 -6.81 0.15 -3.88
CA LEU A 20 -6.40 -0.17 -2.51
C LEU A 20 -6.01 1.09 -1.73
N GLY A 21 -5.31 2.03 -2.39
CA GLY A 21 -4.86 3.28 -1.76
C GLY A 21 -6.02 4.20 -1.42
N SER A 22 -6.95 4.42 -2.35
CA SER A 22 -8.13 5.27 -2.12
C SER A 22 -9.07 4.69 -1.06
N ALA A 23 -9.34 3.37 -1.07
CA ALA A 23 -10.12 2.69 -0.05
C ALA A 23 -9.46 2.80 1.33
N THR A 24 -8.14 2.58 1.41
CA THR A 24 -7.38 2.74 2.66
C THR A 24 -7.45 4.18 3.18
N ALA A 25 -7.25 5.17 2.31
CA ALA A 25 -7.32 6.59 2.68
C ALA A 25 -8.71 6.98 3.22
N LYS A 26 -9.77 6.58 2.50
CA LYS A 26 -11.17 6.81 2.94
C LYS A 26 -11.45 6.13 4.28
N ARG A 27 -11.01 4.87 4.44
CA ARG A 27 -11.20 4.11 5.67
C ARG A 27 -10.47 4.73 6.87
N PHE A 28 -9.24 5.21 6.67
CA PHE A 28 -8.46 5.88 7.72
C PHE A 28 -9.11 7.20 8.16
N ALA A 29 -9.59 8.00 7.21
CA ALA A 29 -10.28 9.25 7.50
C ALA A 29 -11.59 9.03 8.28
N GLN A 30 -12.38 8.00 7.94
CA GLN A 30 -13.59 7.59 8.67
C GLN A 30 -13.29 7.24 10.14
N GLU A 31 -12.07 6.81 10.42
CA GLU A 31 -11.59 6.48 11.77
C GLU A 31 -10.81 7.62 12.44
N GLY A 32 -10.97 8.85 11.93
CA GLY A 32 -10.49 10.07 12.55
C GLY A 32 -9.01 10.41 12.30
N ALA A 33 -8.39 9.82 11.29
CA ALA A 33 -7.05 10.20 10.88
C ALA A 33 -7.04 11.46 10.02
N MET A 34 -5.98 12.26 10.13
CA MET A 34 -5.56 13.16 9.05
C MET A 34 -4.81 12.35 7.99
N VAL A 35 -5.30 12.33 6.75
CA VAL A 35 -4.74 11.52 5.68
C VAL A 35 -4.07 12.38 4.61
N TYR A 36 -2.77 12.19 4.41
CA TYR A 36 -2.08 12.67 3.22
C TYR A 36 -2.20 11.59 2.13
N CYS A 37 -2.95 11.92 1.09
CA CYS A 37 -3.14 11.07 -0.09
C CYS A 37 -2.13 11.49 -1.15
N THR A 38 -1.33 10.57 -1.68
CA THR A 38 -0.35 10.94 -2.71
C THR A 38 -0.41 10.03 -3.92
N ASP A 39 -0.22 10.61 -5.09
CA ASP A 39 -0.15 9.91 -6.37
C ASP A 39 0.54 10.80 -7.41
N ARG A 40 1.02 10.21 -8.51
CA ARG A 40 1.47 10.94 -9.70
C ARG A 40 0.30 11.49 -10.54
N ASP A 41 -0.89 10.94 -10.37
CA ASP A 41 -2.14 11.50 -10.89
C ASP A 41 -2.67 12.55 -9.91
N ALA A 42 -2.21 13.78 -10.07
CA ALA A 42 -2.58 14.90 -9.20
C ALA A 42 -4.08 15.17 -9.20
N ALA A 43 -4.78 15.01 -10.32
CA ALA A 43 -6.22 15.24 -10.42
C ALA A 43 -7.01 14.13 -9.71
N GLY A 44 -6.64 12.88 -9.93
CA GLY A 44 -7.28 11.73 -9.29
C GLY A 44 -7.10 11.74 -7.78
N VAL A 45 -5.90 12.06 -7.28
CA VAL A 45 -5.67 12.08 -5.84
C VAL A 45 -6.35 13.27 -5.15
N GLU A 46 -6.49 14.42 -5.83
CA GLU A 46 -7.26 15.55 -5.32
C GLU A 46 -8.76 15.21 -5.23
N GLN A 47 -9.31 14.47 -6.22
CA GLN A 47 -10.69 14.01 -6.15
C GLN A 47 -10.93 13.10 -4.92
N VAL A 48 -10.01 12.16 -4.65
CA VAL A 48 -10.10 11.29 -3.46
C VAL A 48 -10.04 12.11 -2.16
N ALA A 49 -9.13 13.08 -2.07
CA ALA A 49 -9.06 13.95 -0.90
C ALA A 49 -10.30 14.83 -0.74
N ALA A 50 -10.87 15.33 -1.85
CA ALA A 50 -12.13 16.09 -1.85
C ALA A 50 -13.31 15.24 -1.38
N ASP A 51 -13.41 13.97 -1.83
CA ASP A 51 -14.43 13.02 -1.38
C ASP A 51 -14.33 12.80 0.14
N ILE A 52 -13.11 12.63 0.67
CA ILE A 52 -12.88 12.45 2.12
C ILE A 52 -13.34 13.70 2.88
N ARG A 53 -12.94 14.88 2.44
CA ARG A 53 -13.37 16.14 3.08
C ARG A 53 -14.87 16.35 2.98
N GLY A 54 -15.49 16.02 1.84
CA GLY A 54 -16.93 16.08 1.63
C GLY A 54 -17.71 15.13 2.57
N ALA A 55 -17.12 14.03 2.97
CA ALA A 55 -17.66 13.09 3.97
C ALA A 55 -17.35 13.49 5.43
N GLY A 56 -16.74 14.68 5.67
CA GLY A 56 -16.42 15.18 7.00
C GLY A 56 -15.09 14.69 7.58
N GLY A 57 -14.27 13.99 6.80
CA GLY A 57 -12.91 13.58 7.19
C GLY A 57 -11.85 14.65 6.91
N GLU A 58 -10.62 14.42 7.37
CA GLU A 58 -9.47 15.29 7.10
C GLU A 58 -8.55 14.64 6.07
N ALA A 59 -8.31 15.30 4.93
CA ALA A 59 -7.37 14.84 3.91
C ALA A 59 -6.72 15.99 3.14
N GLU A 60 -5.47 15.76 2.73
CA GLU A 60 -4.70 16.61 1.83
C GLU A 60 -4.12 15.77 0.70
N ALA A 61 -4.27 16.23 -0.54
CA ALA A 61 -3.69 15.60 -1.72
C ALA A 61 -2.33 16.22 -2.07
N LEU A 62 -1.36 15.39 -2.45
CA LEU A 62 -0.06 15.84 -2.92
C LEU A 62 0.34 15.07 -4.18
N ASP A 63 0.76 15.77 -5.23
CA ASP A 63 1.44 15.18 -6.37
C ASP A 63 2.74 14.50 -5.93
N HIS A 64 2.99 13.25 -6.36
CA HIS A 64 4.11 12.48 -5.85
C HIS A 64 4.50 11.34 -6.81
N ASP A 65 5.63 11.47 -7.45
CA ASP A 65 6.30 10.34 -8.07
C ASP A 65 7.13 9.58 -7.03
N VAL A 66 6.67 8.40 -6.63
CA VAL A 66 7.33 7.56 -5.61
C VAL A 66 8.73 7.07 -6.04
N THR A 67 9.11 7.19 -7.31
CA THR A 67 10.46 6.87 -7.80
C THR A 67 11.45 8.01 -7.64
N SER A 68 10.97 9.23 -7.33
CA SER A 68 11.75 10.46 -7.16
C SER A 68 12.07 10.71 -5.68
N GLU A 69 13.36 10.72 -5.32
CA GLU A 69 13.77 11.10 -3.96
C GLU A 69 13.40 12.54 -3.61
N ALA A 70 13.48 13.45 -4.58
CA ALA A 70 13.13 14.86 -4.36
C ALA A 70 11.64 15.03 -4.03
N ASP A 71 10.75 14.24 -4.66
CA ASP A 71 9.33 14.26 -4.36
C ASP A 71 9.04 13.73 -2.96
N TRP A 72 9.71 12.65 -2.56
CA TRP A 72 9.62 12.16 -1.19
C TRP A 72 10.05 13.22 -0.17
N ASP A 73 11.14 13.94 -0.43
CA ASP A 73 11.62 15.00 0.48
C ASP A 73 10.62 16.15 0.55
N ARG A 74 10.01 16.55 -0.58
CA ARG A 74 8.95 17.57 -0.65
C ARG A 74 7.70 17.15 0.13
N VAL A 75 7.22 15.92 -0.08
CA VAL A 75 6.03 15.38 0.62
C VAL A 75 6.27 15.31 2.13
N MET A 76 7.40 14.78 2.56
CA MET A 76 7.73 14.66 3.98
C MET A 76 7.92 16.03 4.64
N ALA A 77 8.54 17.00 3.95
CA ALA A 77 8.67 18.35 4.44
C ALA A 77 7.30 19.05 4.62
N ARG A 78 6.36 18.80 3.68
CA ARG A 78 4.97 19.31 3.79
C ARG A 78 4.25 18.76 5.03
N ILE A 79 4.34 17.45 5.27
CA ILE A 79 3.74 16.80 6.44
C ILE A 79 4.36 17.33 7.72
N ASP A 80 5.67 17.45 7.75
CA ASP A 80 6.41 17.95 8.91
C ASP A 80 6.04 19.39 9.27
N ALA A 81 6.04 20.29 8.28
CA ALA A 81 5.67 21.69 8.48
C ALA A 81 4.22 21.85 8.96
N ALA A 82 3.30 20.99 8.52
CA ALA A 82 1.89 21.08 8.88
C ALA A 82 1.55 20.40 10.22
N ARG A 83 2.20 19.29 10.55
CA ARG A 83 1.78 18.40 11.65
C ARG A 83 2.92 18.04 12.62
N GLY A 84 4.20 18.22 12.25
CA GLY A 84 5.38 17.87 13.07
C GLY A 84 5.54 16.39 13.36
N ARG A 85 4.74 15.50 12.74
CA ARG A 85 4.71 14.07 13.00
C ARG A 85 4.16 13.27 11.83
N LEU A 86 4.55 11.99 11.78
CA LEU A 86 3.93 10.96 10.96
C LEU A 86 3.72 9.73 11.84
N ASP A 87 2.49 9.22 11.94
CA ASP A 87 2.15 8.04 12.76
C ASP A 87 2.02 6.77 11.95
N VAL A 88 1.53 6.89 10.71
CA VAL A 88 1.31 5.74 9.83
C VAL A 88 1.80 6.05 8.42
N MET A 89 2.58 5.11 7.86
CA MET A 89 2.97 5.10 6.45
C MET A 89 2.36 3.88 5.77
N VAL A 90 1.66 4.08 4.65
CA VAL A 90 1.22 2.99 3.77
C VAL A 90 1.91 3.14 2.42
N ASN A 91 2.92 2.30 2.18
CA ASN A 91 3.58 2.18 0.90
C ASN A 91 2.73 1.28 -0.01
N ASN A 92 1.77 1.89 -0.71
CA ASN A 92 0.80 1.18 -1.55
C ASN A 92 1.04 1.37 -3.05
N ALA A 93 1.65 2.47 -3.48
CA ALA A 93 1.93 2.70 -4.89
C ALA A 93 2.60 1.49 -5.55
N GLY A 94 2.10 1.10 -6.70
CA GLY A 94 2.60 -0.07 -7.40
C GLY A 94 2.05 -0.21 -8.82
N ILE A 95 2.75 -0.98 -9.62
CA ILE A 95 2.35 -1.34 -10.99
C ILE A 95 2.55 -2.85 -11.20
N ALA A 96 1.87 -3.39 -12.20
CA ALA A 96 2.06 -4.77 -12.63
C ALA A 96 2.28 -4.80 -14.15
N VAL A 97 3.49 -5.16 -14.58
CA VAL A 97 3.80 -5.51 -15.97
C VAL A 97 3.96 -7.02 -16.02
N LEU A 98 2.98 -7.71 -16.56
CA LEU A 98 2.92 -9.16 -16.58
C LEU A 98 3.34 -9.67 -17.97
N ARG A 99 4.46 -10.38 -18.03
CA ARG A 99 5.02 -10.95 -19.27
C ARG A 99 5.74 -12.26 -18.99
N PRO A 100 5.72 -13.23 -19.92
CA PRO A 100 6.62 -14.37 -19.88
C PRO A 100 8.09 -13.94 -19.78
N ILE A 101 8.93 -14.70 -19.09
CA ILE A 101 10.33 -14.32 -18.83
C ILE A 101 11.13 -14.01 -20.10
N PHE A 102 10.85 -14.73 -21.19
CA PHE A 102 11.54 -14.56 -22.46
C PHE A 102 11.09 -13.32 -23.26
N GLU A 103 9.97 -12.66 -22.86
CA GLU A 103 9.46 -11.42 -23.43
C GLU A 103 9.73 -10.21 -22.51
N LEU A 104 10.15 -10.46 -21.27
CA LEU A 104 10.39 -9.42 -20.29
C LEU A 104 11.63 -8.61 -20.65
N THR A 105 11.48 -7.31 -20.84
CA THR A 105 12.59 -6.41 -21.15
C THR A 105 13.31 -5.93 -19.89
N THR A 106 14.56 -5.47 -20.04
CA THR A 106 15.30 -4.80 -18.95
C THR A 106 14.55 -3.55 -18.45
N ASN A 107 13.86 -2.83 -19.33
CA ASN A 107 13.06 -1.67 -18.94
C ASN A 107 11.85 -2.08 -18.08
N ASP A 108 11.14 -3.16 -18.43
CA ASP A 108 10.03 -3.68 -17.63
C ASP A 108 10.53 -4.07 -16.24
N TRP A 109 11.68 -4.77 -16.16
CA TRP A 109 12.33 -5.14 -14.91
C TRP A 109 12.67 -3.90 -14.07
N THR A 110 13.35 -2.91 -14.65
CA THR A 110 13.77 -1.69 -13.96
C THR A 110 12.57 -0.91 -13.45
N LEU A 111 11.60 -0.67 -14.33
CA LEU A 111 10.38 0.07 -13.99
C LEU A 111 9.63 -0.58 -12.81
N GLN A 112 9.43 -1.90 -12.85
CA GLN A 112 8.73 -2.60 -11.76
C GLN A 112 9.51 -2.54 -10.44
N ASN A 113 10.83 -2.71 -10.48
CA ASN A 113 11.63 -2.61 -9.26
C ASN A 113 11.70 -1.19 -8.72
N ASP A 114 11.78 -0.17 -9.58
CA ASP A 114 11.78 1.23 -9.16
C ASP A 114 10.46 1.60 -8.46
N VAL A 115 9.32 1.22 -9.06
CA VAL A 115 8.02 1.56 -8.50
C VAL A 115 7.61 0.66 -7.33
N ASN A 116 7.85 -0.67 -7.40
CA ASN A 116 7.30 -1.60 -6.43
C ASN A 116 8.23 -1.91 -5.24
N LEU A 117 9.56 -1.70 -5.37
CA LEU A 117 10.53 -2.04 -4.34
C LEU A 117 11.35 -0.83 -3.88
N LYS A 118 11.99 -0.10 -4.82
CA LYS A 118 12.82 1.07 -4.47
C LYS A 118 11.98 2.17 -3.81
N SER A 119 10.75 2.40 -4.29
CA SER A 119 9.83 3.35 -3.66
C SER A 119 9.50 2.99 -2.21
N VAL A 120 9.29 1.69 -1.93
CA VAL A 120 9.04 1.19 -0.57
C VAL A 120 10.24 1.43 0.33
N PHE A 121 11.46 1.24 -0.18
CA PHE A 121 12.67 1.62 0.55
C PHE A 121 12.69 3.12 0.85
N TYR A 122 12.41 3.99 -0.13
CA TYR A 122 12.40 5.44 0.07
C TYR A 122 11.37 5.88 1.12
N GLY A 123 10.14 5.40 1.00
CA GLY A 123 9.05 5.72 1.94
C GLY A 123 9.33 5.21 3.36
N THR A 124 9.74 3.94 3.47
CA THR A 124 10.07 3.33 4.76
C THR A 124 11.21 4.06 5.47
N LYS A 125 12.31 4.37 4.77
CA LYS A 125 13.45 5.10 5.34
C LYS A 125 13.02 6.45 5.91
N ARG A 126 12.22 7.22 5.15
CA ARG A 126 11.76 8.56 5.58
C ARG A 126 10.74 8.47 6.71
N ALA A 127 9.85 7.49 6.67
CA ALA A 127 8.90 7.26 7.77
C ALA A 127 9.64 6.92 9.08
N VAL A 128 10.64 6.03 9.05
CA VAL A 128 11.45 5.70 10.23
C VAL A 128 12.13 6.96 10.81
N VAL A 129 12.74 7.80 9.94
CA VAL A 129 13.38 9.05 10.39
C VAL A 129 12.35 9.98 11.05
N ALA A 130 11.18 10.18 10.45
CA ALA A 130 10.13 11.03 10.99
C ALA A 130 9.59 10.48 12.33
N MET A 131 9.32 9.16 12.39
CA MET A 131 8.80 8.49 13.59
C MET A 131 9.79 8.52 14.76
N ARG A 132 11.07 8.31 14.49
CA ARG A 132 12.13 8.46 15.51
C ARG A 132 12.22 9.88 16.06
N ARG A 133 12.11 10.88 15.18
CA ARG A 133 12.21 12.29 15.57
C ARG A 133 11.11 12.71 16.55
N HIS A 134 9.86 12.29 16.34
CA HIS A 134 8.80 12.62 17.29
C HIS A 134 8.73 11.67 18.50
N GLY A 135 9.42 10.51 18.46
CA GLY A 135 9.66 9.63 19.61
C GLY A 135 8.44 8.89 20.16
N LYS A 136 7.35 8.79 19.37
CA LYS A 136 6.12 8.08 19.79
C LYS A 136 5.92 6.73 19.09
N GLY A 137 6.94 6.27 18.34
CA GLY A 137 6.82 5.10 17.51
C GLY A 137 5.94 5.34 16.26
N GLY A 138 5.43 4.28 15.66
CA GLY A 138 4.59 4.37 14.48
C GLY A 138 4.28 3.02 13.83
N SER A 139 3.54 3.05 12.72
CA SER A 139 3.22 1.87 11.93
C SER A 139 3.54 2.08 10.46
N ILE A 140 4.33 1.19 9.89
CA ILE A 140 4.65 1.16 8.46
C ILE A 140 4.01 -0.09 7.87
N ILE A 141 3.19 0.10 6.85
CA ILE A 141 2.44 -0.94 6.15
C ILE A 141 2.91 -0.95 4.70
N ASN A 142 3.58 -2.02 4.31
CA ASN A 142 4.09 -2.19 2.96
C ASN A 142 3.18 -3.15 2.19
N ILE A 143 2.57 -2.67 1.11
CA ILE A 143 1.69 -3.50 0.29
C ILE A 143 2.55 -4.36 -0.65
N SER A 144 2.60 -5.65 -0.33
CA SER A 144 3.20 -6.68 -1.17
C SER A 144 2.14 -7.28 -2.11
N SER A 145 2.10 -8.61 -2.23
CA SER A 145 1.13 -9.40 -2.99
C SER A 145 1.28 -10.86 -2.59
N VAL A 146 0.27 -11.69 -2.84
CA VAL A 146 0.43 -13.16 -2.81
C VAL A 146 1.55 -13.62 -3.75
N VAL A 147 1.79 -12.91 -4.86
CA VAL A 147 2.89 -13.18 -5.79
C VAL A 147 4.28 -12.92 -5.15
N GLY A 148 4.35 -12.21 -4.04
CA GLY A 148 5.55 -12.10 -3.21
C GLY A 148 5.76 -13.31 -2.27
N GLN A 149 4.81 -14.25 -2.22
CA GLN A 149 4.85 -15.46 -1.39
C GLN A 149 4.93 -16.73 -2.23
N VAL A 150 4.23 -16.75 -3.38
CA VAL A 150 4.18 -17.88 -4.30
C VAL A 150 4.50 -17.46 -5.73
N GLY A 151 4.99 -18.40 -6.54
CA GLY A 151 5.28 -18.15 -7.95
C GLY A 151 4.01 -18.17 -8.80
N VAL A 152 3.91 -17.20 -9.72
CA VAL A 152 2.84 -17.13 -10.72
C VAL A 152 3.47 -16.92 -12.09
N ALA A 153 3.04 -17.69 -13.09
CA ALA A 153 3.54 -17.56 -14.45
C ALA A 153 3.31 -16.14 -15.00
N GLY A 154 4.29 -15.59 -15.73
CA GLY A 154 4.24 -14.25 -16.27
C GLY A 154 4.52 -13.12 -15.26
N CYS A 155 4.77 -13.44 -13.99
CA CYS A 155 4.92 -12.46 -12.92
C CYS A 155 6.37 -12.32 -12.39
N SER A 156 7.39 -12.83 -13.09
CA SER A 156 8.74 -12.99 -12.51
C SER A 156 9.34 -11.69 -11.96
N ALA A 157 9.28 -10.56 -12.68
CA ALA A 157 9.77 -9.27 -12.19
C ALA A 157 8.91 -8.70 -11.06
N TYR A 158 7.59 -8.87 -11.16
CA TYR A 158 6.66 -8.47 -10.11
C TYR A 158 6.88 -9.29 -8.82
N ALA A 159 7.04 -10.61 -8.95
CA ALA A 159 7.35 -11.51 -7.86
C ALA A 159 8.67 -11.14 -7.17
N ALA A 160 9.71 -10.84 -7.94
CA ALA A 160 11.00 -10.40 -7.39
C ALA A 160 10.85 -9.11 -6.56
N ALA A 161 10.14 -8.10 -7.08
CA ALA A 161 9.91 -6.85 -6.36
C ALA A 161 9.07 -7.06 -5.09
N LYS A 162 7.95 -7.77 -5.17
CA LYS A 162 7.03 -8.02 -4.04
C LYS A 162 7.61 -8.98 -3.00
N GLY A 163 8.40 -9.97 -3.43
CA GLY A 163 9.21 -10.81 -2.54
C GLY A 163 10.31 -10.01 -1.83
N GLY A 164 10.94 -9.07 -2.55
CA GLY A 164 11.88 -8.11 -1.97
C GLY A 164 11.24 -7.24 -0.88
N VAL A 165 10.06 -6.68 -1.12
CA VAL A 165 9.29 -5.92 -0.12
C VAL A 165 9.03 -6.76 1.13
N ARG A 166 8.62 -8.01 0.96
CA ARG A 166 8.34 -8.97 2.02
C ARG A 166 9.53 -9.12 2.97
N LEU A 167 10.70 -9.46 2.45
CA LEU A 167 11.89 -9.72 3.27
C LEU A 167 12.53 -8.42 3.79
N PHE A 168 12.57 -7.36 2.99
CA PHE A 168 12.99 -6.03 3.39
C PHE A 168 12.22 -5.57 4.64
N SER A 169 10.90 -5.72 4.65
CA SER A 169 10.05 -5.29 5.77
C SER A 169 10.38 -6.02 7.07
N LYS A 170 10.71 -7.33 7.00
CA LYS A 170 11.13 -8.11 8.19
C LYS A 170 12.44 -7.57 8.78
N SER A 171 13.42 -7.26 7.94
CA SER A 171 14.69 -6.70 8.39
C SER A 171 14.49 -5.36 9.09
N VAL A 172 13.74 -4.43 8.46
CA VAL A 172 13.47 -3.11 9.05
C VAL A 172 12.64 -3.22 10.34
N ALA A 173 11.70 -4.19 10.41
CA ALA A 173 10.92 -4.43 11.64
C ALA A 173 11.81 -4.75 12.83
N ILE A 174 12.85 -5.57 12.64
CA ILE A 174 13.81 -5.92 13.70
C ILE A 174 14.65 -4.70 14.08
N GLU A 175 15.13 -3.95 13.08
CA GLU A 175 15.97 -2.75 13.31
C GLU A 175 15.24 -1.65 14.09
N CYS A 176 13.90 -1.54 13.92
CA CYS A 176 13.10 -0.45 14.46
C CYS A 176 12.24 -0.82 15.67
N ALA A 177 12.28 -2.08 16.11
CA ALA A 177 11.44 -2.57 17.21
C ALA A 177 11.68 -1.80 18.53
N ALA A 178 12.94 -1.48 18.84
CA ALA A 178 13.31 -0.73 20.05
C ALA A 178 12.77 0.71 20.05
N ASP A 179 12.48 1.27 18.87
CA ASP A 179 11.89 2.61 18.71
C ASP A 179 10.35 2.58 18.75
N ASN A 180 9.75 1.41 19.01
CA ASN A 180 8.31 1.18 18.96
C ASN A 180 7.72 1.48 17.55
N ILE A 181 8.52 1.30 16.49
CA ILE A 181 8.09 1.41 15.09
C ILE A 181 7.84 0.00 14.56
N ARG A 182 6.61 -0.27 14.19
CA ARG A 182 6.18 -1.54 13.63
C ARG A 182 6.23 -1.49 12.11
N VAL A 183 6.71 -2.57 11.49
CA VAL A 183 6.73 -2.69 10.03
C VAL A 183 6.14 -4.04 9.65
N ASN A 184 5.05 -4.03 8.89
CA ASN A 184 4.35 -5.23 8.46
C ASN A 184 4.06 -5.20 6.96
N THR A 185 3.84 -6.38 6.37
CA THR A 185 3.42 -6.50 4.98
C THR A 185 2.00 -7.01 4.88
N VAL A 186 1.25 -6.45 3.92
CA VAL A 186 -0.05 -6.98 3.50
C VAL A 186 0.14 -7.61 2.12
N HIS A 187 -0.44 -8.80 1.93
CA HIS A 187 -0.34 -9.59 0.72
C HIS A 187 -1.74 -9.80 0.13
N PRO A 188 -2.24 -8.85 -0.68
CA PRO A 188 -3.51 -9.02 -1.35
C PRO A 188 -3.44 -10.13 -2.40
N GLY A 189 -4.54 -10.88 -2.54
CA GLY A 189 -4.80 -11.74 -3.68
C GLY A 189 -5.38 -10.97 -4.86
N MET A 190 -6.37 -11.55 -5.51
CA MET A 190 -7.11 -10.91 -6.61
C MET A 190 -8.17 -9.98 -6.04
N ILE A 191 -7.94 -8.68 -6.13
CA ILE A 191 -8.84 -7.62 -5.61
C ILE A 191 -9.41 -6.83 -6.78
N LEU A 192 -10.72 -6.56 -6.75
CA LEU A 192 -11.41 -5.79 -7.77
C LEU A 192 -10.96 -4.31 -7.71
N THR A 193 -10.01 -3.98 -8.55
CA THR A 193 -9.46 -2.63 -8.74
C THR A 193 -9.55 -2.24 -10.20
N ASN A 194 -9.32 -0.97 -10.56
CA ASN A 194 -9.35 -0.53 -11.95
C ASN A 194 -8.49 -1.39 -12.89
N ILE A 195 -7.37 -1.92 -12.42
CA ILE A 195 -6.50 -2.81 -13.22
C ILE A 195 -7.23 -4.13 -13.54
N MET A 196 -7.94 -4.69 -12.56
CA MET A 196 -8.69 -5.93 -12.73
C MET A 196 -10.03 -5.69 -13.46
N ASP A 197 -10.67 -4.55 -13.25
CA ASP A 197 -11.95 -4.21 -13.87
C ASP A 197 -11.81 -4.16 -15.40
N VAL A 198 -10.74 -3.57 -15.92
CA VAL A 198 -10.42 -3.59 -17.36
C VAL A 198 -10.23 -5.01 -17.86
N ALA A 199 -9.46 -5.84 -17.15
CA ALA A 199 -9.20 -7.22 -17.56
C ALA A 199 -10.47 -8.09 -17.57
N VAL A 200 -11.40 -7.84 -16.65
CA VAL A 200 -12.67 -8.54 -16.50
C VAL A 200 -13.69 -8.07 -17.57
N THR A 201 -13.76 -6.76 -17.82
CA THR A 201 -14.70 -6.16 -18.79
C THR A 201 -14.36 -6.59 -20.22
N ASP A 202 -13.06 -6.66 -20.53
CA ASP A 202 -12.58 -7.04 -21.87
C ASP A 202 -12.71 -8.55 -22.15
N ASN A 203 -12.76 -9.38 -21.10
CA ASN A 203 -12.83 -10.85 -21.22
C ASN A 203 -13.66 -11.49 -20.09
N PRO A 204 -15.00 -11.42 -20.14
CA PRO A 204 -15.88 -11.95 -19.09
C PRO A 204 -15.69 -13.44 -18.80
N GLU A 205 -15.35 -14.24 -19.82
CA GLU A 205 -15.08 -15.69 -19.67
C GLU A 205 -13.84 -15.97 -18.79
N ASN A 206 -12.87 -15.05 -18.72
CA ASN A 206 -11.72 -15.16 -17.84
C ASN A 206 -12.08 -14.88 -16.38
N TYR A 207 -13.16 -14.11 -16.12
CA TYR A 207 -13.60 -13.80 -14.76
C TYR A 207 -13.98 -15.05 -13.98
N ASP A 208 -14.83 -15.91 -14.56
CA ASP A 208 -15.27 -17.14 -13.90
C ASP A 208 -14.09 -18.10 -13.64
N ALA A 209 -13.15 -18.19 -14.58
CA ALA A 209 -11.94 -18.97 -14.42
C ALA A 209 -11.04 -18.44 -13.29
N LEU A 210 -10.90 -17.11 -13.18
CA LEU A 210 -10.14 -16.48 -12.09
C LEU A 210 -10.83 -16.69 -10.73
N VAL A 211 -12.14 -16.46 -10.66
CA VAL A 211 -12.93 -16.66 -9.43
C VAL A 211 -12.88 -18.12 -8.97
N ALA A 212 -12.89 -19.08 -9.90
CA ALA A 212 -12.78 -20.51 -9.58
C ALA A 212 -11.46 -20.89 -8.89
N THR A 213 -10.41 -20.07 -9.00
CA THR A 213 -9.14 -20.29 -8.29
C THR A 213 -9.16 -19.78 -6.85
N ILE A 214 -10.21 -19.05 -6.44
CA ILE A 214 -10.34 -18.45 -5.11
C ILE A 214 -11.30 -19.31 -4.27
N PRO A 215 -10.84 -19.93 -3.17
CA PRO A 215 -11.72 -20.76 -2.34
C PRO A 215 -12.98 -20.05 -1.82
N MET A 216 -12.93 -18.74 -1.55
CA MET A 216 -14.11 -17.97 -1.16
C MET A 216 -15.07 -17.65 -2.32
N GLY A 217 -14.77 -18.04 -3.57
CA GLY A 217 -15.64 -17.93 -4.73
C GLY A 217 -15.95 -16.49 -5.17
N ARG A 218 -15.12 -15.53 -4.84
CA ARG A 218 -15.24 -14.13 -5.28
C ARG A 218 -13.89 -13.42 -5.33
N LEU A 219 -13.78 -12.38 -6.13
CA LEU A 219 -12.70 -11.41 -5.97
C LEU A 219 -12.83 -10.69 -4.63
N GLY A 220 -11.70 -10.26 -4.06
CA GLY A 220 -11.70 -9.37 -2.91
C GLY A 220 -12.16 -7.96 -3.30
N ASP A 221 -12.72 -7.25 -2.34
CA ASP A 221 -13.03 -5.82 -2.44
C ASP A 221 -11.82 -5.01 -1.93
N PRO A 222 -11.53 -3.81 -2.46
CA PRO A 222 -10.54 -2.90 -1.88
C PRO A 222 -10.73 -2.67 -0.38
N ASP A 223 -11.96 -2.70 0.12
CA ASP A 223 -12.26 -2.57 1.55
C ASP A 223 -11.79 -3.78 2.38
N ASP A 224 -11.70 -4.98 1.80
CA ASP A 224 -11.12 -6.15 2.49
C ASP A 224 -9.66 -5.86 2.88
N VAL A 225 -8.89 -5.21 1.99
CA VAL A 225 -7.50 -4.80 2.25
C VAL A 225 -7.42 -3.55 3.13
N ALA A 226 -8.30 -2.56 2.91
CA ALA A 226 -8.35 -1.33 3.71
C ALA A 226 -8.64 -1.63 5.20
N ASN A 227 -9.48 -2.62 5.51
CA ASN A 227 -9.75 -3.05 6.87
C ASN A 227 -8.52 -3.71 7.53
N MET A 228 -7.73 -4.49 6.79
CA MET A 228 -6.44 -5.00 7.28
C MET A 228 -5.45 -3.87 7.54
N ASN A 229 -5.34 -2.91 6.61
CA ASN A 229 -4.49 -1.74 6.79
C ASN A 229 -4.92 -0.91 8.01
N LEU A 230 -6.22 -0.76 8.25
CA LEU A 230 -6.75 -0.09 9.44
C LEU A 230 -6.36 -0.81 10.74
N PHE A 231 -6.48 -2.13 10.80
CA PHE A 231 -6.01 -2.91 11.95
C PHE A 231 -4.51 -2.66 12.21
N LEU A 232 -3.69 -2.71 11.16
CA LEU A 232 -2.25 -2.51 11.28
C LEU A 232 -1.86 -1.06 11.63
N ALA A 233 -2.64 -0.08 11.21
CA ALA A 233 -2.46 1.33 11.56
C ALA A 233 -2.84 1.64 13.01
N SER A 234 -3.75 0.88 13.59
CA SER A 234 -4.29 1.08 14.93
C SER A 234 -3.41 0.49 16.03
N ASP A 235 -3.74 0.82 17.27
CA ASP A 235 -3.04 0.28 18.46
C ASP A 235 -3.49 -1.17 18.78
N GLU A 236 -4.51 -1.69 18.09
CA GLU A 236 -4.93 -3.10 18.20
C GLU A 236 -3.84 -4.07 17.75
N SER A 237 -2.99 -3.63 16.81
CA SER A 237 -1.85 -4.39 16.29
C SER A 237 -0.51 -4.07 16.96
N ARG A 238 -0.54 -3.52 18.18
CA ARG A 238 0.68 -3.06 18.89
C ARG A 238 1.76 -4.13 19.12
N TYR A 239 1.41 -5.40 19.01
CA TYR A 239 2.35 -6.53 19.15
C TYR A 239 2.65 -7.22 17.81
N CYS A 240 2.22 -6.61 16.68
CA CYS A 240 2.46 -7.13 15.33
C CYS A 240 3.57 -6.33 14.66
N THR A 241 4.75 -6.93 14.48
CA THR A 241 5.84 -6.37 13.67
C THR A 241 6.59 -7.49 12.95
N GLY A 242 7.07 -7.25 11.74
CA GLY A 242 7.73 -8.24 10.89
C GLY A 242 6.79 -9.34 10.38
N ALA A 243 5.49 -9.17 10.55
CA ALA A 243 4.49 -10.15 10.17
C ALA A 243 3.98 -9.94 8.73
N GLU A 244 3.44 -11.02 8.17
CA GLU A 244 2.83 -11.08 6.85
C GLU A 244 1.33 -11.29 7.03
N PHE A 245 0.52 -10.43 6.41
CA PHE A 245 -0.93 -10.50 6.50
C PHE A 245 -1.52 -10.75 5.11
N THR A 246 -1.93 -11.97 4.86
CA THR A 246 -2.52 -12.37 3.57
C THR A 246 -4.01 -12.07 3.55
N VAL A 247 -4.49 -11.45 2.45
CA VAL A 247 -5.90 -11.09 2.22
C VAL A 247 -6.25 -11.55 0.80
N ASP A 248 -6.56 -12.84 0.63
CA ASP A 248 -6.59 -13.49 -0.69
C ASP A 248 -7.75 -14.47 -0.92
N GLY A 249 -8.71 -14.53 0.00
CA GLY A 249 -9.82 -15.47 -0.10
C GLY A 249 -9.42 -16.95 -0.04
N GLY A 250 -8.22 -17.26 0.48
CA GLY A 250 -7.71 -18.61 0.63
C GLY A 250 -6.87 -19.12 -0.55
N MET A 251 -6.55 -18.27 -1.54
CA MET A 251 -5.80 -18.69 -2.74
C MET A 251 -4.47 -19.37 -2.41
N THR A 252 -3.75 -18.90 -1.39
CA THR A 252 -2.42 -19.44 -1.03
C THR A 252 -2.44 -20.45 0.09
N ALA A 253 -3.62 -20.84 0.58
CA ALA A 253 -3.78 -21.83 1.65
C ALA A 253 -3.94 -23.27 1.16
N GLN A 254 -3.92 -23.50 -0.15
CA GLN A 254 -4.14 -24.79 -0.82
C GLN A 254 -2.91 -25.23 -1.61
#